data_fc0fa744f41395f3f12e9f6c50378634
#
_entry.id   fc0fa744f41395f3f12e9f6c50378634
#
_cell.length_a   1.000
_cell.length_b   1.000
_cell.length_c   1.000
_cell.angle_alpha   90.00
_cell.angle_beta   90.00
_cell.angle_gamma   90.00
#
_symmetry.space_group_name_H-M   'P 1'
#
loop_
_entity.id
_entity.type
_entity.pdbx_description
1 polymer ?
#
loop_
_entity_poly.entity_id
_entity_poly.type
_entity_poly.pdbx_seq_one_letter_code
_entity_poly.pdbx_strand_id
1 'polypeptide(L)'
;MEKKPYYITTAIAYTSGKPHIGNTYEIVLTDAIARYRRAQGYDVFFQTGTDEHGQKIEEKAKEQGITPKAFVDGVASTVRETFDMMNTSYDYFIRTTDEGHEKQVQKIFRKLYEQGDIYKGTYEGLYCTPCESFWTESQLVDGCCPDCGRPVKKAKEEAYFFRMSKYADRLMKHIEDHPEFIQPESRKNEMVNNFLKPGLQDLCVSRTSF
;
A
#
# COMPACT_ATOMS: atom_id res chain seq x y z
N MET A 1 27.33 -22.41 11.96
CA MET A 1 27.04 -21.95 10.59
C MET A 1 26.10 -20.75 10.68
N GLU A 2 26.40 -19.70 9.97
CA GLU A 2 25.54 -18.53 9.86
C GLU A 2 24.22 -18.92 9.17
N LYS A 3 23.08 -18.54 9.78
CA LYS A 3 21.78 -18.86 9.21
C LYS A 3 21.53 -17.98 7.98
N LYS A 4 20.98 -18.58 6.91
CA LYS A 4 20.60 -17.82 5.72
C LYS A 4 19.41 -16.91 6.05
N PRO A 5 19.47 -15.59 5.76
CA PRO A 5 18.35 -14.68 6.04
C PRO A 5 17.15 -14.98 5.12
N TYR A 6 15.96 -14.80 5.66
CA TYR A 6 14.70 -14.89 4.94
C TYR A 6 13.74 -13.80 5.42
N TYR A 7 13.42 -12.85 4.54
CA TYR A 7 12.49 -11.77 4.83
C TYR A 7 11.14 -12.04 4.17
N ILE A 8 10.06 -11.91 4.92
CA ILE A 8 8.69 -12.09 4.42
C ILE A 8 7.76 -11.06 5.04
N THR A 9 6.83 -10.52 4.23
CA THR A 9 5.82 -9.57 4.66
C THR A 9 4.45 -9.97 4.17
N THR A 10 3.41 -9.49 4.86
CA THR A 10 2.05 -9.36 4.31
C THR A 10 1.87 -7.99 3.65
N ALA A 11 0.75 -7.78 2.94
CA ALA A 11 0.18 -6.45 2.84
C ALA A 11 -0.18 -5.95 4.25
N ILE A 12 -0.13 -4.62 4.46
CA ILE A 12 -0.53 -4.02 5.73
C ILE A 12 -2.03 -3.67 5.69
N ALA A 13 -2.75 -3.97 6.78
CA ALA A 13 -4.19 -3.79 6.82
C ALA A 13 -4.59 -2.31 6.85
N TYR A 14 -5.46 -1.88 5.93
CA TYR A 14 -5.98 -0.52 5.92
C TYR A 14 -6.95 -0.28 7.07
N THR A 15 -6.69 0.73 7.89
CA THR A 15 -7.41 0.99 9.15
C THR A 15 -8.74 1.70 8.98
N SER A 16 -9.41 1.52 7.84
CA SER A 16 -10.74 2.08 7.62
C SER A 16 -11.87 1.29 8.28
N GLY A 17 -11.59 0.17 8.93
CA GLY A 17 -12.56 -0.68 9.61
C GLY A 17 -11.93 -1.88 10.31
N LYS A 18 -12.80 -2.71 10.92
CA LYS A 18 -12.35 -3.94 11.59
C LYS A 18 -11.77 -4.93 10.58
N PRO A 19 -10.78 -5.75 10.97
CA PRO A 19 -10.26 -6.81 10.11
C PRO A 19 -11.34 -7.83 9.75
N HIS A 20 -11.22 -8.43 8.59
CA HIS A 20 -12.11 -9.43 8.06
C HIS A 20 -11.35 -10.69 7.63
N ILE A 21 -12.06 -11.72 7.20
CA ILE A 21 -11.50 -13.03 6.84
C ILE A 21 -10.38 -12.94 5.77
N GLY A 22 -10.42 -11.95 4.88
CA GLY A 22 -9.37 -11.75 3.89
C GLY A 22 -8.03 -11.34 4.53
N ASN A 23 -8.06 -10.46 5.54
CA ASN A 23 -6.84 -10.08 6.28
C ASN A 23 -6.29 -11.28 7.07
N THR A 24 -7.17 -12.06 7.69
CA THR A 24 -6.75 -13.23 8.47
C THR A 24 -6.24 -14.38 7.60
N TYR A 25 -6.77 -14.56 6.41
CA TYR A 25 -6.26 -15.52 5.44
C TYR A 25 -4.81 -15.23 5.06
N GLU A 26 -4.51 -13.98 4.71
CA GLU A 26 -3.18 -13.56 4.29
C GLU A 26 -2.14 -13.72 5.40
N ILE A 27 -2.46 -13.27 6.61
CA ILE A 27 -1.52 -13.37 7.75
C ILE A 27 -1.22 -14.82 8.12
N VAL A 28 -2.21 -15.70 8.12
CA VAL A 28 -2.03 -17.13 8.43
C VAL A 28 -1.22 -17.83 7.34
N LEU A 29 -1.47 -17.53 6.07
CA LEU A 29 -0.68 -18.07 4.95
C LEU A 29 0.80 -17.67 5.08
N THR A 30 1.06 -16.40 5.35
CA THR A 30 2.43 -15.88 5.51
C THR A 30 3.11 -16.46 6.74
N ASP A 31 2.38 -16.61 7.85
CA ASP A 31 2.88 -17.24 9.09
C ASP A 31 3.26 -18.70 8.87
N ALA A 32 2.47 -19.45 8.11
CA ALA A 32 2.80 -20.84 7.75
C ALA A 32 4.13 -20.93 6.99
N ILE A 33 4.38 -20.01 6.05
CA ILE A 33 5.65 -19.94 5.30
C ILE A 33 6.80 -19.55 6.25
N ALA A 34 6.61 -18.54 7.09
CA ALA A 34 7.61 -18.09 8.06
C ALA A 34 8.03 -19.23 9.01
N ARG A 35 7.05 -19.94 9.58
CA ARG A 35 7.31 -21.11 10.44
C ARG A 35 8.04 -22.23 9.71
N TYR A 36 7.64 -22.54 8.49
CA TYR A 36 8.31 -23.53 7.66
C TYR A 36 9.77 -23.18 7.40
N ARG A 37 10.06 -21.91 7.07
CA ARG A 37 11.44 -21.43 6.86
C ARG A 37 12.26 -21.47 8.15
N ARG A 38 11.68 -21.11 9.29
CA ARG A 38 12.35 -21.26 10.59
C ARG A 38 12.69 -22.72 10.90
N ALA A 39 11.77 -23.65 10.61
CA ALA A 39 12.01 -25.09 10.78
C ALA A 39 13.12 -25.61 9.84
N GLN A 40 13.32 -25.00 8.69
CA GLN A 40 14.45 -25.29 7.79
C GLN A 40 15.78 -24.65 8.23
N GLY A 41 15.81 -23.92 9.34
CA GLY A 41 17.02 -23.29 9.90
C GLY A 41 17.36 -21.90 9.34
N TYR A 42 16.43 -21.25 8.60
CA TYR A 42 16.62 -19.86 8.18
C TYR A 42 16.51 -18.88 9.35
N ASP A 43 17.19 -17.74 9.22
CA ASP A 43 16.97 -16.55 10.05
C ASP A 43 15.83 -15.73 9.43
N VAL A 44 14.63 -15.91 9.97
CA VAL A 44 13.40 -15.35 9.40
C VAL A 44 13.03 -14.07 10.10
N PHE A 45 12.84 -12.99 9.32
CA PHE A 45 12.19 -11.78 9.77
C PHE A 45 10.82 -11.64 9.06
N PHE A 46 9.74 -11.76 9.84
CA PHE A 46 8.38 -11.68 9.37
C PHE A 46 7.73 -10.37 9.84
N GLN A 47 7.35 -9.50 8.90
CA GLN A 47 6.73 -8.21 9.16
C GLN A 47 5.30 -8.15 8.64
N THR A 48 4.42 -7.57 9.44
CA THR A 48 3.05 -7.17 9.09
C THR A 48 2.77 -5.79 9.67
N GLY A 49 1.53 -5.30 9.57
CA GLY A 49 1.20 -4.00 10.16
C GLY A 49 -0.11 -3.41 9.68
N THR A 50 -0.22 -2.08 9.84
CA THR A 50 -1.39 -1.29 9.46
C THR A 50 -1.03 -0.08 8.61
N ASP A 51 -1.89 0.17 7.59
CA ASP A 51 -1.90 1.39 6.79
C ASP A 51 -2.92 2.37 7.39
N GLU A 52 -2.45 3.55 7.81
CA GLU A 52 -3.16 4.42 8.76
C GLU A 52 -3.42 5.84 8.26
N HIS A 53 -3.23 6.10 6.97
CA HIS A 53 -3.45 7.42 6.38
C HIS A 53 -4.58 7.40 5.34
N GLY A 54 -5.25 8.56 5.15
CA GLY A 54 -6.20 8.77 4.08
C GLY A 54 -7.49 9.47 4.51
N GLN A 55 -8.15 10.12 3.56
CA GLN A 55 -9.36 10.91 3.79
C GLN A 55 -10.50 10.09 4.42
N LYS A 56 -10.63 8.83 4.07
CA LYS A 56 -11.65 7.93 4.63
C LYS A 56 -11.49 7.73 6.15
N ILE A 57 -10.24 7.74 6.63
CA ILE A 57 -9.93 7.67 8.06
C ILE A 57 -10.34 8.97 8.76
N GLU A 58 -10.03 10.13 8.17
CA GLU A 58 -10.47 11.43 8.69
C GLU A 58 -11.99 11.52 8.80
N GLU A 59 -12.72 11.12 7.75
CA GLU A 59 -14.17 11.12 7.73
C GLU A 59 -14.75 10.25 8.86
N LYS A 60 -14.25 9.04 9.03
CA LYS A 60 -14.70 8.13 10.10
C LYS A 60 -14.36 8.61 11.50
N ALA A 61 -13.18 9.20 11.69
CA ALA A 61 -12.80 9.80 12.96
C ALA A 61 -13.75 10.96 13.31
N LYS A 62 -14.07 11.79 12.32
CA LYS A 62 -15.01 12.91 12.46
C LYS A 62 -16.43 12.44 12.79
N GLU A 63 -16.91 11.38 12.14
CA GLU A 63 -18.21 10.75 12.44
C GLU A 63 -18.30 10.27 13.90
N GLN A 64 -17.18 9.82 14.47
CA GLN A 64 -17.09 9.35 15.86
C GLN A 64 -16.73 10.47 16.85
N GLY A 65 -16.47 11.69 16.39
CA GLY A 65 -16.09 12.83 17.24
C GLY A 65 -14.71 12.70 17.90
N ILE A 66 -13.79 11.93 17.29
CA ILE A 66 -12.43 11.70 17.78
C ILE A 66 -11.38 12.14 16.76
N THR A 67 -10.12 12.21 17.18
CA THR A 67 -9.01 12.53 16.26
C THR A 67 -8.70 11.35 15.33
N PRO A 68 -8.18 11.57 14.09
CA PRO A 68 -7.73 10.49 13.21
C PRO A 68 -6.74 9.54 13.90
N LYS A 69 -5.80 10.09 14.68
CA LYS A 69 -4.83 9.29 15.43
C LYS A 69 -5.50 8.36 16.45
N ALA A 70 -6.46 8.86 17.23
CA ALA A 70 -7.20 8.03 18.20
C ALA A 70 -8.02 6.94 17.49
N PHE A 71 -8.59 7.25 16.33
CA PHE A 71 -9.33 6.27 15.52
C PHE A 71 -8.42 5.14 15.04
N VAL A 72 -7.27 5.45 14.41
CA VAL A 72 -6.34 4.42 13.91
C VAL A 72 -5.68 3.64 15.03
N ASP A 73 -5.44 4.25 16.21
CA ASP A 73 -4.93 3.54 17.38
C ASP A 73 -5.89 2.42 17.82
N GLY A 74 -7.18 2.69 17.86
CA GLY A 74 -8.20 1.70 18.20
C GLY A 74 -8.31 0.57 17.16
N VAL A 75 -8.27 0.92 15.87
CA VAL A 75 -8.33 -0.09 14.80
C VAL A 75 -7.07 -0.94 14.76
N ALA A 76 -5.88 -0.32 14.85
CA ALA A 76 -4.61 -1.04 14.86
C ALA A 76 -4.50 -2.01 16.05
N SER A 77 -4.99 -1.62 17.23
CA SER A 77 -5.10 -2.54 18.39
C SER A 77 -5.96 -3.75 18.05
N THR A 78 -7.14 -3.54 17.48
CA THR A 78 -8.05 -4.63 17.07
C THR A 78 -7.43 -5.56 16.04
N VAL A 79 -6.68 -5.02 15.06
CA VAL A 79 -5.96 -5.82 14.06
C VAL A 79 -4.90 -6.68 14.73
N ARG A 80 -4.08 -6.07 15.61
CA ARG A 80 -3.03 -6.78 16.35
C ARG A 80 -3.61 -7.89 17.22
N GLU A 81 -4.64 -7.60 18.01
CA GLU A 81 -5.34 -8.58 18.85
C GLU A 81 -5.88 -9.76 18.03
N THR A 82 -6.42 -9.47 16.83
CA THR A 82 -6.90 -10.52 15.91
C THR A 82 -5.76 -11.41 15.43
N PHE A 83 -4.61 -10.83 15.06
CA PHE A 83 -3.45 -11.59 14.60
C PHE A 83 -2.80 -12.39 15.74
N ASP A 84 -2.75 -11.82 16.95
CA ASP A 84 -2.26 -12.50 18.15
C ASP A 84 -3.18 -13.66 18.57
N MET A 85 -4.51 -13.48 18.47
CA MET A 85 -5.49 -14.56 18.70
C MET A 85 -5.30 -15.73 17.73
N MET A 86 -4.84 -15.48 16.50
CA MET A 86 -4.49 -16.52 15.53
C MET A 86 -3.12 -17.15 15.78
N ASN A 87 -2.43 -16.76 16.84
CA ASN A 87 -1.11 -17.25 17.21
C ASN A 87 -0.07 -17.04 16.09
N THR A 88 -0.15 -15.91 15.37
CA THR A 88 0.80 -15.58 14.31
C THR A 88 2.16 -15.17 14.90
N SER A 89 3.23 -15.57 14.22
CA SER A 89 4.60 -15.43 14.72
C SER A 89 5.38 -14.30 14.03
N TYR A 90 4.71 -13.16 13.74
CA TYR A 90 5.39 -12.00 13.20
C TYR A 90 6.43 -11.44 14.22
N ASP A 91 7.55 -10.95 13.68
CA ASP A 91 8.62 -10.36 14.48
C ASP A 91 8.39 -8.85 14.67
N TYR A 92 7.73 -8.20 13.71
CA TYR A 92 7.46 -6.77 13.76
C TYR A 92 6.07 -6.41 13.20
N PHE A 93 5.38 -5.54 13.93
CA PHE A 93 4.11 -4.96 13.52
C PHE A 93 4.32 -3.47 13.27
N ILE A 94 4.48 -3.07 11.99
CA ILE A 94 4.69 -1.68 11.57
C ILE A 94 3.37 -0.92 11.56
N ARG A 95 3.41 0.33 11.97
CA ARG A 95 2.33 1.29 11.77
C ARG A 95 2.83 2.43 10.89
N THR A 96 2.07 2.84 9.88
CA THR A 96 2.52 3.95 9.02
C THR A 96 2.52 5.30 9.74
N THR A 97 1.90 5.40 10.92
CA THR A 97 1.98 6.54 11.85
C THR A 97 3.15 6.44 12.85
N ASP A 98 3.98 5.40 12.80
CA ASP A 98 5.17 5.32 13.65
C ASP A 98 6.23 6.33 13.21
N GLU A 99 6.80 7.07 14.16
CA GLU A 99 7.81 8.10 13.90
C GLU A 99 9.03 7.55 13.11
N GLY A 100 9.43 6.30 13.40
CA GLY A 100 10.51 5.63 12.67
C GLY A 100 10.16 5.41 11.20
N HIS A 101 8.92 5.03 10.90
CA HIS A 101 8.42 4.87 9.54
C HIS A 101 8.37 6.22 8.81
N GLU A 102 7.79 7.24 9.42
CA GLU A 102 7.68 8.58 8.83
C GLU A 102 9.05 9.15 8.49
N LYS A 103 10.04 9.05 9.39
CA LYS A 103 11.42 9.48 9.14
C LYS A 103 12.05 8.76 7.94
N GLN A 104 11.80 7.46 7.81
CA GLN A 104 12.32 6.68 6.70
C GLN A 104 11.65 7.06 5.37
N VAL A 105 10.34 7.26 5.37
CA VAL A 105 9.58 7.76 4.20
C VAL A 105 10.10 9.13 3.78
N GLN A 106 10.25 10.08 4.71
CA GLN A 106 10.79 11.41 4.44
C GLN A 106 12.19 11.36 3.81
N LYS A 107 13.05 10.46 4.30
CA LYS A 107 14.42 10.26 3.75
C LYS A 107 14.38 9.78 2.31
N ILE A 108 13.54 8.77 2.01
CA ILE A 108 13.40 8.23 0.66
C ILE A 108 12.77 9.27 -0.26
N PHE A 109 11.71 9.93 0.18
CA PHE A 109 11.04 10.99 -0.58
C PHE A 109 12.01 12.11 -0.97
N ARG A 110 12.79 12.61 -0.01
CA ARG A 110 13.80 13.66 -0.25
C ARG A 110 14.84 13.20 -1.28
N LYS A 111 15.35 11.99 -1.14
CA LYS A 111 16.31 11.42 -2.10
C LYS A 111 15.73 11.38 -3.52
N LEU A 112 14.50 10.90 -3.69
CA LEU A 112 13.86 10.84 -5.01
C LEU A 112 13.53 12.24 -5.57
N TYR A 113 13.18 13.18 -4.70
CA TYR A 113 12.98 14.58 -5.08
C TYR A 113 14.28 15.24 -5.57
N GLU A 114 15.38 15.07 -4.86
CA GLU A 114 16.70 15.58 -5.22
C GLU A 114 17.24 14.96 -6.53
N GLN A 115 16.86 13.71 -6.80
CA GLN A 115 17.17 13.01 -8.08
C GLN A 115 16.28 13.46 -9.25
N GLY A 116 15.25 14.28 -9.00
CA GLY A 116 14.26 14.69 -10.00
C GLY A 116 13.27 13.58 -10.37
N ASP A 117 13.20 12.51 -9.60
CA ASP A 117 12.24 11.42 -9.77
C ASP A 117 10.89 11.73 -9.10
N ILE A 118 10.86 12.67 -8.17
CA ILE A 118 9.65 13.31 -7.66
C ILE A 118 9.64 14.78 -8.09
N TYR A 119 8.50 15.27 -8.53
CA TYR A 119 8.31 16.68 -8.92
C TYR A 119 6.97 17.20 -8.41
N LYS A 120 6.91 18.52 -8.20
CA LYS A 120 5.67 19.21 -7.82
C LYS A 120 4.86 19.52 -9.06
N GLY A 121 3.57 19.23 -9.01
CA GLY A 121 2.63 19.50 -10.09
C GLY A 121 1.25 19.84 -9.52
N THR A 122 0.33 20.12 -10.40
CA THR A 122 -1.08 20.31 -10.04
C THR A 122 -1.85 19.10 -10.51
N TYR A 123 -2.60 18.49 -9.60
CA TYR A 123 -3.54 17.44 -9.94
C TYR A 123 -4.93 18.06 -10.12
N GLU A 124 -5.55 17.83 -11.27
CA GLU A 124 -6.95 18.13 -11.55
C GLU A 124 -7.62 16.85 -12.02
N GLY A 125 -8.69 16.46 -11.36
CA GLY A 125 -9.42 15.26 -11.75
C GLY A 125 -10.72 15.09 -10.99
N LEU A 126 -11.39 13.98 -11.27
CA LEU A 126 -12.62 13.58 -10.61
C LEU A 126 -12.28 12.57 -9.53
N TYR A 127 -12.36 12.99 -8.27
CA TYR A 127 -11.93 12.22 -7.11
C TYR A 127 -13.10 11.43 -6.51
N CYS A 128 -12.89 10.14 -6.32
CA CYS A 128 -13.77 9.27 -5.58
C CYS A 128 -13.26 9.09 -4.14
N THR A 129 -13.87 9.75 -3.17
CA THR A 129 -13.47 9.65 -1.77
C THR A 129 -13.49 8.22 -1.21
N PRO A 130 -14.54 7.38 -1.50
CA PRO A 130 -14.55 6.02 -0.96
C PRO A 130 -13.47 5.08 -1.50
N CYS A 131 -13.03 5.30 -2.76
CA CYS A 131 -11.98 4.51 -3.40
C CYS A 131 -10.61 5.17 -3.30
N GLU A 132 -10.56 6.42 -2.82
CA GLU A 132 -9.35 7.26 -2.75
C GLU A 132 -8.61 7.35 -4.10
N SER A 133 -9.39 7.35 -5.20
CA SER A 133 -8.89 7.27 -6.57
C SER A 133 -9.37 8.45 -7.39
N PHE A 134 -8.49 8.92 -8.25
CA PHE A 134 -8.80 9.93 -9.24
C PHE A 134 -9.13 9.28 -10.59
N TRP A 135 -10.06 9.89 -11.30
CA TRP A 135 -10.54 9.44 -12.59
C TRP A 135 -10.58 10.60 -13.59
N THR A 136 -10.35 10.28 -14.84
CA THR A 136 -10.67 11.19 -15.95
C THR A 136 -12.15 11.05 -16.30
N GLU A 137 -12.73 12.04 -16.96
CA GLU A 137 -14.14 11.97 -17.42
C GLU A 137 -14.41 10.74 -18.29
N SER A 138 -13.43 10.35 -19.12
CA SER A 138 -13.54 9.18 -19.99
C SER A 138 -13.51 7.82 -19.28
N GLN A 139 -13.04 7.79 -18.03
CA GLN A 139 -12.97 6.57 -17.22
C GLN A 139 -14.22 6.36 -16.35
N LEU A 140 -15.07 7.38 -16.22
CA LEU A 140 -16.29 7.27 -15.44
C LEU A 140 -17.32 6.38 -16.14
N VAL A 141 -18.11 5.68 -15.34
CA VAL A 141 -19.29 4.95 -15.79
C VAL A 141 -20.52 5.72 -15.31
N ASP A 142 -21.32 6.24 -16.25
CA ASP A 142 -22.50 7.08 -15.97
C ASP A 142 -22.20 8.27 -15.04
N GLY A 143 -21.00 8.89 -15.19
CA GLY A 143 -20.58 10.01 -14.36
C GLY A 143 -20.14 9.62 -12.93
N CYS A 144 -20.03 8.33 -12.65
CA CYS A 144 -19.66 7.77 -11.34
C CYS A 144 -18.33 7.01 -11.41
N CYS A 145 -17.77 6.75 -10.23
CA CYS A 145 -16.57 5.96 -10.08
C CYS A 145 -16.76 4.54 -10.66
N PRO A 146 -15.88 4.05 -11.53
CA PRO A 146 -16.01 2.74 -12.15
C PRO A 146 -15.88 1.58 -11.15
N ASP A 147 -15.13 1.80 -10.03
CA ASP A 147 -14.89 0.77 -9.03
C ASP A 147 -16.04 0.57 -8.05
N CYS A 148 -16.71 1.66 -7.64
CA CYS A 148 -17.71 1.58 -6.58
C CYS A 148 -19.10 2.16 -6.95
N GLY A 149 -19.24 2.74 -8.15
CA GLY A 149 -20.51 3.31 -8.64
C GLY A 149 -20.95 4.60 -7.93
N ARG A 150 -20.13 5.20 -7.06
CA ARG A 150 -20.47 6.40 -6.31
C ARG A 150 -20.11 7.68 -7.07
N PRO A 151 -20.81 8.81 -6.79
CA PRO A 151 -20.48 10.08 -7.38
C PRO A 151 -19.05 10.52 -7.08
N VAL A 152 -18.40 11.12 -8.07
CA VAL A 152 -17.07 11.72 -7.94
C VAL A 152 -17.18 13.22 -7.79
N LYS A 153 -16.15 13.86 -7.21
CA LYS A 153 -16.07 15.32 -7.01
C LYS A 153 -14.89 15.87 -7.80
N LYS A 154 -15.05 17.05 -8.40
CA LYS A 154 -13.91 17.78 -8.98
C LYS A 154 -12.95 18.14 -7.84
N ALA A 155 -11.70 17.76 -7.99
CA ALA A 155 -10.63 18.11 -7.07
C ALA A 155 -9.46 18.70 -7.86
N LYS A 156 -8.89 19.76 -7.30
CA LYS A 156 -7.67 20.39 -7.82
C LYS A 156 -6.78 20.70 -6.62
N GLU A 157 -5.60 20.09 -6.60
CA GLU A 157 -4.63 20.33 -5.53
C GLU A 157 -3.22 20.35 -6.06
N GLU A 158 -2.34 21.08 -5.40
CA GLU A 158 -0.91 20.92 -5.60
C GLU A 158 -0.48 19.60 -4.97
N ALA A 159 0.23 18.79 -5.74
CA ALA A 159 0.66 17.47 -5.31
C ALA A 159 2.05 17.15 -5.84
N TYR A 160 2.68 16.17 -5.21
CA TYR A 160 3.93 15.61 -5.71
C TYR A 160 3.66 14.35 -6.53
N PHE A 161 4.41 14.23 -7.63
CA PHE A 161 4.30 13.12 -8.58
C PHE A 161 5.62 12.36 -8.65
N PHE A 162 5.54 11.05 -8.60
CA PHE A 162 6.67 10.17 -8.90
C PHE A 162 6.70 9.84 -10.39
N ARG A 163 7.86 10.07 -11.03
CA ARG A 163 8.09 9.75 -12.46
C ARG A 163 8.17 8.25 -12.69
N MET A 164 7.10 7.54 -12.43
CA MET A 164 7.03 6.09 -12.59
C MET A 164 7.23 5.70 -14.06
N SER A 165 6.77 6.54 -15.00
CA SER A 165 6.99 6.36 -16.45
C SER A 165 8.45 6.16 -16.84
N LYS A 166 9.39 6.83 -16.15
CA LYS A 166 10.84 6.71 -16.36
C LYS A 166 11.38 5.29 -16.11
N TYR A 167 10.66 4.49 -15.35
CA TYR A 167 11.13 3.19 -14.88
C TYR A 167 10.56 2.00 -15.65
N ALA A 168 9.63 2.23 -16.59
CA ALA A 168 8.90 1.18 -17.31
C ALA A 168 9.84 0.18 -18.00
N ASP A 169 10.80 0.66 -18.80
CA ASP A 169 11.73 -0.21 -19.55
C ASP A 169 12.65 -1.01 -18.61
N ARG A 170 13.09 -0.37 -17.51
CA ARG A 170 13.93 -1.03 -16.50
C ARG A 170 13.17 -2.12 -15.76
N LEU A 171 11.90 -1.87 -15.43
CA LEU A 171 11.03 -2.88 -14.79
C LEU A 171 10.74 -4.03 -15.74
N MET A 172 10.42 -3.73 -17.01
CA MET A 172 10.21 -4.78 -18.01
C MET A 172 11.42 -5.68 -18.14
N LYS A 173 12.61 -5.07 -18.33
CA LYS A 173 13.86 -5.83 -18.41
C LYS A 173 14.14 -6.65 -17.15
N HIS A 174 13.89 -6.07 -15.97
CA HIS A 174 14.09 -6.81 -14.71
C HIS A 174 13.19 -8.04 -14.61
N ILE A 175 11.91 -7.92 -15.00
CA ILE A 175 10.94 -9.03 -14.98
C ILE A 175 11.32 -10.11 -16.00
N GLU A 176 11.88 -9.72 -17.14
CA GLU A 176 12.39 -10.65 -18.16
C GLU A 176 13.64 -11.41 -17.67
N ASP A 177 14.60 -10.69 -17.07
CA ASP A 177 15.83 -11.25 -16.54
C ASP A 177 15.60 -12.11 -15.27
N HIS A 178 14.49 -11.86 -14.53
CA HIS A 178 14.13 -12.49 -13.26
C HIS A 178 12.69 -13.02 -13.28
N PRO A 179 12.42 -14.16 -13.96
CA PRO A 179 11.07 -14.67 -14.12
C PRO A 179 10.39 -15.07 -12.80
N GLU A 180 11.18 -15.28 -11.74
CA GLU A 180 10.70 -15.56 -10.38
C GLU A 180 10.23 -14.31 -9.60
N PHE A 181 10.49 -13.11 -10.13
CA PHE A 181 10.22 -11.84 -9.42
C PHE A 181 8.74 -11.61 -9.14
N ILE A 182 7.86 -11.98 -10.08
CA ILE A 182 6.40 -11.91 -9.89
C ILE A 182 5.80 -13.30 -10.03
N GLN A 183 5.14 -13.76 -8.97
CA GLN A 183 4.49 -15.07 -8.89
C GLN A 183 3.02 -14.92 -8.43
N PRO A 184 2.09 -15.75 -8.89
CA PRO A 184 2.23 -16.72 -9.99
C PRO A 184 2.29 -16.05 -11.38
N GLU A 185 2.54 -16.80 -12.42
CA GLU A 185 2.69 -16.27 -13.79
C GLU A 185 1.47 -15.47 -14.27
N SER A 186 0.27 -15.82 -13.82
CA SER A 186 -0.95 -15.05 -14.11
C SER A 186 -0.85 -13.60 -13.62
N ARG A 187 -0.23 -13.36 -12.46
CA ARG A 187 -0.02 -12.02 -11.91
C ARG A 187 1.09 -11.26 -12.65
N LYS A 188 2.15 -11.96 -13.06
CA LYS A 188 3.15 -11.38 -13.96
C LYS A 188 2.51 -10.91 -15.26
N ASN A 189 1.69 -11.74 -15.88
CA ASN A 189 1.02 -11.40 -17.12
C ASN A 189 0.06 -10.22 -16.96
N GLU A 190 -0.67 -10.13 -15.86
CA GLU A 190 -1.52 -8.99 -15.51
C GLU A 190 -0.71 -7.69 -15.42
N MET A 191 0.39 -7.68 -14.65
CA MET A 191 1.25 -6.51 -14.49
C MET A 191 1.88 -6.07 -15.82
N VAL A 192 2.40 -7.01 -16.59
CA VAL A 192 3.04 -6.71 -17.87
C VAL A 192 2.03 -6.20 -18.90
N ASN A 193 0.89 -6.88 -19.06
CA ASN A 193 -0.05 -6.55 -20.14
C ASN A 193 -0.91 -5.32 -19.84
N ASN A 194 -1.30 -5.13 -18.56
CA ASN A 194 -2.22 -4.05 -18.22
C ASN A 194 -1.52 -2.74 -17.83
N PHE A 195 -0.24 -2.81 -17.42
CA PHE A 195 0.47 -1.63 -16.93
C PHE A 195 1.76 -1.32 -17.69
N LEU A 196 2.64 -2.29 -17.87
CA LEU A 196 3.95 -2.02 -18.47
C LEU A 196 3.90 -1.82 -19.98
N LYS A 197 3.21 -2.70 -20.71
CA LYS A 197 3.09 -2.59 -22.19
C LYS A 197 2.35 -1.35 -22.66
N PRO A 198 1.24 -0.91 -22.01
CA PRO A 198 0.59 0.34 -22.36
C PRO A 198 1.40 1.58 -21.98
N GLY A 199 2.41 1.45 -21.14
CA GLY A 199 3.23 2.51 -20.58
C GLY A 199 2.76 2.93 -19.19
N LEU A 200 3.71 3.04 -18.26
CA LEU A 200 3.44 3.52 -16.90
C LEU A 200 3.14 5.02 -16.92
N GLN A 201 2.16 5.43 -16.15
CA GLN A 201 1.87 6.83 -15.89
C GLN A 201 2.57 7.30 -14.61
N ASP A 202 2.90 8.60 -14.54
CA ASP A 202 3.41 9.20 -13.33
C ASP A 202 2.37 9.14 -12.21
N LEU A 203 2.80 8.79 -11.01
CA LEU A 203 1.92 8.52 -9.88
C LEU A 203 1.92 9.69 -8.91
N CYS A 204 0.74 10.19 -8.54
CA CYS A 204 0.60 11.14 -7.44
C CYS A 204 0.94 10.45 -6.10
N VAL A 205 1.94 10.99 -5.38
CA VAL A 205 2.49 10.39 -4.15
C VAL A 205 2.30 11.24 -2.91
N SER A 206 1.52 12.29 -3.00
CA SER A 206 1.15 13.11 -1.85
C SER A 206 -0.35 13.39 -1.81
N ARG A 207 -0.84 13.70 -0.62
CA ARG A 207 -2.21 14.16 -0.36
C ARG A 207 -2.15 15.30 0.65
N THR A 208 -3.21 16.11 0.70
CA THR A 208 -3.38 17.18 1.68
C THR A 208 -4.14 16.71 2.92
N SER A 209 -4.67 15.49 2.92
CA SER A 209 -5.32 14.83 4.05
C SER A 209 -4.34 14.07 4.94
N PHE A 210 -4.80 13.72 6.16
CA PHE A 210 -4.05 12.93 7.15
C PHE A 210 -3.51 11.62 6.61
#